data_19a2b65a56a0aa641d1c2c72beb5b80e
#
_entry.id   19a2b65a56a0aa641d1c2c72beb5b80e
#
_cell.length_a   1.000
_cell.length_b   1.000
_cell.length_c   1.000
_cell.angle_alpha   90.00
_cell.angle_beta   90.00
_cell.angle_gamma   90.00
#
_symmetry.space_group_name_H-M   'P 1'
#
loop_
_entity.id
_entity.type
_entity.pdbx_description
1 polymer ?
#
loop_
_entity_poly.entity_id
_entity_poly.type
_entity_poly.pdbx_seq_one_letter_code
_entity_poly.pdbx_strand_id
1 'polypeptide(L)'
;MIHQLIFAGPKPGMTESEFQKYWLEVHAVKYASKIRQIKKYMIDTRVDFSRDKGKEPMFGGIAEIWLENEKEQLESLQSPEFLQGARLDEPTWAAFWKTLVLDTDAHEMLAGPPPAKDPAGVKLVVLLRRKEGLS
;
A
#
# COMPACT_ATOMS: atom_id res chain seq x y z
N MET A 1 -0.81 -4.95 17.27
CA MET A 1 -1.38 -4.91 15.90
C MET A 1 -0.28 -4.59 14.91
N ILE A 2 -0.23 -5.28 13.79
CA ILE A 2 0.74 -5.01 12.73
C ILE A 2 0.14 -3.99 11.77
N HIS A 3 0.88 -2.93 11.48
CA HIS A 3 0.58 -1.98 10.41
C HIS A 3 1.55 -2.22 9.25
N GLN A 4 1.05 -2.78 8.17
CA GLN A 4 1.86 -3.12 7.00
C GLN A 4 1.68 -2.07 5.91
N LEU A 5 2.79 -1.62 5.34
CA LEU A 5 2.86 -0.72 4.20
C LEU A 5 3.29 -1.52 2.96
N ILE A 6 2.53 -1.42 1.89
CA ILE A 6 2.81 -2.07 0.61
C ILE A 6 2.95 -1.02 -0.47
N PHE A 7 4.17 -0.82 -0.94
CA PHE A 7 4.51 0.15 -1.98
C PHE A 7 4.45 -0.54 -3.33
N ALA A 8 3.62 -0.04 -4.22
CA ALA A 8 3.41 -0.63 -5.53
C ALA A 8 3.45 0.40 -6.66
N GLY A 9 3.80 -0.06 -7.84
CA GLY A 9 3.83 0.75 -9.05
C GLY A 9 3.24 0.01 -10.25
N PRO A 10 2.96 0.75 -11.34
CA PRO A 10 2.33 0.19 -12.52
C PRO A 10 3.19 -0.87 -13.21
N LYS A 11 2.55 -1.88 -13.78
CA LYS A 11 3.22 -2.79 -14.69
C LYS A 11 3.73 -2.04 -15.94
N PRO A 12 4.74 -2.56 -16.66
CA PRO A 12 5.21 -1.96 -17.90
C PRO A 12 4.07 -1.72 -18.89
N GLY A 13 4.03 -0.51 -19.48
CA GLY A 13 3.01 -0.12 -20.45
C GLY A 13 1.70 0.42 -19.86
N MET A 14 1.52 0.35 -18.53
CA MET A 14 0.36 0.93 -17.84
C MET A 14 0.71 2.31 -17.31
N THR A 15 -0.16 3.29 -17.53
CA THR A 15 0.03 4.62 -16.93
C THR A 15 -0.24 4.60 -15.43
N GLU A 16 0.29 5.58 -14.71
CA GLU A 16 0.02 5.71 -13.26
C GLU A 16 -1.48 5.89 -12.99
N SER A 17 -2.18 6.64 -13.81
CA SER A 17 -3.62 6.85 -13.67
C SER A 17 -4.42 5.55 -13.86
N GLU A 18 -4.09 4.77 -14.87
CA GLU A 18 -4.69 3.45 -15.10
C GLU A 18 -4.41 2.49 -13.94
N PHE A 19 -3.18 2.48 -13.45
CA PHE A 19 -2.74 1.69 -12.30
C PHE A 19 -3.54 2.05 -11.03
N GLN A 20 -3.62 3.32 -10.69
CA GLN A 20 -4.34 3.79 -9.51
C GLN A 20 -5.83 3.46 -9.60
N LYS A 21 -6.44 3.67 -10.77
CA LYS A 21 -7.84 3.34 -11.02
C LYS A 21 -8.11 1.85 -10.85
N TYR A 22 -7.29 1.00 -11.47
CA TYR A 22 -7.44 -0.45 -11.34
C TYR A 22 -7.29 -0.90 -9.89
N TRP A 23 -6.30 -0.37 -9.18
CA TRP A 23 -6.08 -0.70 -7.78
C TRP A 23 -7.30 -0.38 -6.92
N LEU A 24 -7.83 0.83 -7.05
CA LEU A 24 -8.98 1.29 -6.26
C LEU A 24 -10.30 0.59 -6.63
N GLU A 25 -10.57 0.44 -7.91
CA GLU A 25 -11.89 0.01 -8.39
C GLU A 25 -12.00 -1.51 -8.61
N VAL A 26 -10.89 -2.18 -8.85
CA VAL A 26 -10.87 -3.62 -9.18
C VAL A 26 -10.15 -4.42 -8.12
N HIS A 27 -8.83 -4.25 -7.97
CA HIS A 27 -8.02 -5.09 -7.09
C HIS A 27 -8.48 -5.01 -5.63
N ALA A 28 -8.62 -3.82 -5.09
CA ALA A 28 -9.03 -3.62 -3.71
C ALA A 28 -10.43 -4.18 -3.44
N VAL A 29 -11.37 -3.89 -4.34
CA VAL A 29 -12.79 -4.24 -4.14
C VAL A 29 -13.06 -5.73 -4.34
N LYS A 30 -12.49 -6.32 -5.39
CA LYS A 30 -12.77 -7.71 -5.76
C LYS A 30 -11.93 -8.73 -4.98
N TYR A 31 -10.72 -8.36 -4.58
CA TYR A 31 -9.75 -9.30 -4.05
C TYR A 31 -9.23 -8.93 -2.66
N ALA A 32 -8.47 -7.86 -2.52
CA ALA A 32 -7.75 -7.57 -1.28
C ALA A 32 -8.68 -7.36 -0.08
N SER A 33 -9.80 -6.66 -0.27
CA SER A 33 -10.79 -6.45 0.80
C SER A 33 -11.52 -7.71 1.24
N LYS A 34 -11.37 -8.83 0.53
CA LYS A 34 -11.99 -10.11 0.89
C LYS A 34 -11.14 -10.94 1.85
N ILE A 35 -9.90 -10.54 2.08
CA ILE A 35 -9.00 -11.21 3.02
C ILE A 35 -9.47 -10.91 4.44
N ARG A 36 -9.98 -11.92 5.14
CA ARG A 36 -10.68 -11.77 6.43
C ARG A 36 -9.81 -11.24 7.56
N GLN A 37 -8.51 -11.52 7.50
CA GLN A 37 -7.55 -11.11 8.52
C GLN A 37 -7.25 -9.61 8.50
N ILE A 38 -7.51 -8.94 7.38
CA ILE A 38 -7.30 -7.49 7.27
C ILE A 38 -8.39 -6.77 8.05
N LYS A 39 -8.01 -6.03 9.10
CA LYS A 39 -8.93 -5.28 9.97
C LYS A 39 -9.23 -3.90 9.43
N LYS A 40 -8.27 -3.30 8.74
CA LYS A 40 -8.40 -2.00 8.08
C LYS A 40 -7.54 -2.00 6.82
N TYR A 41 -8.05 -1.41 5.76
CA TYR A 41 -7.37 -1.31 4.48
C TYR A 41 -7.55 0.09 3.91
N MET A 42 -6.45 0.74 3.60
CA MET A 42 -6.41 2.05 2.96
C MET A 42 -5.47 1.99 1.76
N ILE A 43 -5.75 2.78 0.74
CA ILE A 43 -4.86 3.02 -0.38
C ILE A 43 -4.59 4.51 -0.46
N ASP A 44 -3.32 4.87 -0.40
CA ASP A 44 -2.83 6.21 -0.63
C ASP A 44 -2.28 6.29 -2.05
N THR A 45 -3.01 6.92 -2.95
CA THR A 45 -2.55 7.16 -4.32
C THR A 45 -1.57 8.32 -4.36
N ARG A 46 -0.47 8.14 -5.09
CA ARG A 46 0.50 9.21 -5.28
C ARG A 46 -0.14 10.41 -5.96
N VAL A 47 0.16 11.60 -5.48
CA VAL A 47 -0.17 12.86 -6.14
C VAL A 47 1.10 13.49 -6.71
N ASP A 48 0.96 14.25 -7.79
CA ASP A 48 2.11 14.93 -8.39
C ASP A 48 2.71 15.95 -7.45
N PHE A 49 4.04 15.95 -7.39
CA PHE A 49 4.80 16.91 -6.65
C PHE A 49 5.63 17.78 -7.61
N SER A 50 5.49 19.09 -7.51
CA SER A 50 6.06 20.02 -8.50
C SER A 50 7.57 19.93 -8.67
N ARG A 51 8.29 19.47 -7.65
CA ARG A 51 9.75 19.29 -7.70
C ARG A 51 10.20 18.06 -8.47
N ASP A 52 9.28 17.12 -8.72
CA ASP A 52 9.59 15.83 -9.35
C ASP A 52 9.23 15.81 -10.84
N LYS A 53 8.99 16.97 -11.43
CA LYS A 53 8.69 17.08 -12.87
C LYS A 53 9.79 16.43 -13.71
N GLY A 54 9.40 15.49 -14.56
CA GLY A 54 10.30 14.77 -15.45
C GLY A 54 11.05 13.60 -14.81
N LYS A 55 10.80 13.29 -13.53
CA LYS A 55 11.31 12.08 -12.88
C LYS A 55 10.23 11.02 -12.83
N GLU A 56 10.59 9.79 -13.17
CA GLU A 56 9.70 8.65 -12.97
C GLU A 56 9.55 8.39 -11.47
N PRO A 57 8.32 8.35 -10.94
CA PRO A 57 8.12 8.05 -9.53
C PRO A 57 8.51 6.61 -9.21
N MET A 58 9.07 6.40 -8.02
CA MET A 58 9.45 5.06 -7.56
C MET A 58 8.22 4.15 -7.40
N PHE A 59 7.13 4.68 -6.89
CA PHE A 59 5.86 3.98 -6.67
C PHE A 59 4.68 4.86 -7.07
N GLY A 60 3.57 4.23 -7.47
CA GLY A 60 2.32 4.93 -7.81
C GLY A 60 1.35 5.06 -6.63
N GLY A 61 1.63 4.38 -5.53
CA GLY A 61 0.82 4.44 -4.31
C GLY A 61 1.29 3.47 -3.23
N ILE A 62 0.58 3.52 -2.11
CA ILE A 62 0.86 2.71 -0.93
C ILE A 62 -0.47 2.11 -0.44
N ALA A 63 -0.50 0.80 -0.20
CA ALA A 63 -1.53 0.20 0.61
C ALA A 63 -1.09 0.19 2.07
N GLU A 64 -2.00 0.57 2.94
CA GLU A 64 -1.85 0.41 4.38
C GLU A 64 -2.86 -0.64 4.84
N ILE A 65 -2.38 -1.69 5.48
CA ILE A 65 -3.23 -2.72 6.07
C ILE A 65 -2.91 -2.92 7.55
N TRP A 66 -3.94 -3.20 8.31
CA TRP A 66 -3.82 -3.53 9.74
C TRP A 66 -4.23 -4.97 9.96
N LEU A 67 -3.38 -5.71 10.65
CA LEU A 67 -3.54 -7.10 11.02
C LEU A 67 -3.41 -7.23 12.53
N GLU A 68 -4.16 -8.12 13.15
CA GLU A 68 -4.18 -8.25 14.60
C GLU A 68 -2.80 -8.64 15.17
N ASN A 69 -2.15 -9.60 14.54
CA ASN A 69 -0.87 -10.15 14.97
C ASN A 69 -0.21 -10.95 13.84
N GLU A 70 1.00 -11.43 14.08
CA GLU A 70 1.80 -12.22 13.14
C GLU A 70 1.10 -13.51 12.69
N LYS A 71 0.36 -14.16 13.60
CA LYS A 71 -0.39 -15.38 13.27
C LYS A 71 -1.44 -15.09 12.18
N GLU A 72 -2.25 -14.05 12.36
CA GLU A 72 -3.23 -13.65 11.36
C GLU A 72 -2.58 -13.19 10.06
N GLN A 73 -1.43 -12.55 10.13
CA GLN A 73 -0.66 -12.17 8.94
C GLN A 73 -0.26 -13.42 8.14
N LEU A 74 0.31 -14.43 8.77
CA LEU A 74 0.68 -15.68 8.11
C LEU A 74 -0.55 -16.42 7.56
N GLU A 75 -1.63 -16.46 8.31
CA GLU A 75 -2.91 -17.04 7.86
C GLU A 75 -3.46 -16.30 6.63
N SER A 76 -3.35 -14.97 6.58
CA SER A 76 -3.80 -14.17 5.44
C SER A 76 -3.06 -14.54 4.15
N LEU A 77 -1.75 -14.76 4.23
CA LEU A 77 -0.91 -15.15 3.09
C LEU A 77 -1.20 -16.57 2.59
N GLN A 78 -1.85 -17.41 3.40
CA GLN A 78 -2.23 -18.78 3.06
C GLN A 78 -3.73 -18.88 2.71
N SER A 79 -4.48 -17.81 2.85
CA SER A 79 -5.92 -17.80 2.58
C SER A 79 -6.23 -17.99 1.09
N PRO A 80 -7.36 -18.63 0.75
CA PRO A 80 -7.80 -18.72 -0.64
C PRO A 80 -8.02 -17.35 -1.27
N GLU A 81 -8.51 -16.38 -0.49
CA GLU A 81 -8.74 -15.01 -0.93
C GLU A 81 -7.45 -14.32 -1.38
N PHE A 82 -6.34 -14.63 -0.72
CA PHE A 82 -5.02 -14.14 -1.14
C PHE A 82 -4.47 -14.98 -2.30
N LEU A 83 -4.33 -16.29 -2.13
CA LEU A 83 -3.62 -17.16 -3.08
C LEU A 83 -4.32 -17.28 -4.44
N GLN A 84 -5.66 -17.36 -4.44
CA GLN A 84 -6.47 -17.52 -5.65
C GLN A 84 -7.09 -16.20 -6.14
N GLY A 85 -6.99 -15.14 -5.36
CA GLY A 85 -7.54 -13.82 -5.67
C GLY A 85 -6.47 -12.76 -5.80
N ALA A 86 -6.14 -12.08 -4.71
CA ALA A 86 -5.26 -10.91 -4.72
C ALA A 86 -3.89 -11.19 -5.36
N ARG A 87 -3.25 -12.30 -5.02
CA ARG A 87 -1.93 -12.68 -5.56
C ARG A 87 -1.96 -12.92 -7.07
N LEU A 88 -2.98 -13.62 -7.57
CA LEU A 88 -3.08 -13.91 -9.00
C LEU A 88 -3.44 -12.68 -9.83
N ASP A 89 -4.09 -11.70 -9.23
CA ASP A 89 -4.46 -10.46 -9.88
C ASP A 89 -3.28 -9.47 -10.01
N GLU A 90 -2.28 -9.53 -9.12
CA GLU A 90 -1.15 -8.59 -9.09
C GLU A 90 -0.48 -8.35 -10.45
N PRO A 91 -0.13 -9.39 -11.25
CA PRO A 91 0.52 -9.18 -12.55
C PRO A 91 -0.35 -8.44 -13.57
N THR A 92 -1.66 -8.36 -13.34
CA THR A 92 -2.60 -7.69 -14.24
C THR A 92 -2.40 -6.16 -14.22
N TRP A 93 -1.92 -5.60 -13.11
CA TRP A 93 -1.86 -4.15 -12.92
C TRP A 93 -0.54 -3.64 -12.32
N ALA A 94 0.20 -4.48 -11.60
CA ALA A 94 1.37 -4.06 -10.84
C ALA A 94 2.67 -4.68 -11.37
N ALA A 95 3.74 -3.91 -11.30
CA ALA A 95 5.10 -4.42 -11.39
C ALA A 95 5.47 -5.12 -10.07
N PHE A 96 4.89 -6.30 -9.82
CA PHE A 96 4.96 -7.00 -8.54
C PHE A 96 6.39 -7.29 -8.07
N TRP A 97 7.34 -7.46 -8.99
CA TRP A 97 8.76 -7.67 -8.66
C TRP A 97 9.45 -6.44 -8.07
N LYS A 98 8.82 -5.26 -8.14
CA LYS A 98 9.29 -4.02 -7.54
C LYS A 98 8.56 -3.67 -6.24
N THR A 99 7.53 -4.43 -5.87
CA THR A 99 6.74 -4.19 -4.67
C THR A 99 7.62 -4.27 -3.44
N LEU A 100 7.52 -3.24 -2.60
CA LEU A 100 8.19 -3.19 -1.30
C LEU A 100 7.15 -3.36 -0.21
N VAL A 101 7.41 -4.25 0.73
CA VAL A 101 6.54 -4.49 1.89
C VAL A 101 7.32 -4.17 3.16
N LEU A 102 6.71 -3.40 4.05
CA LEU A 102 7.29 -3.04 5.34
C LEU A 102 6.25 -3.25 6.44
N ASP A 103 6.56 -4.14 7.37
CA ASP A 103 5.79 -4.29 8.60
C ASP A 103 6.24 -3.28 9.63
N THR A 104 5.29 -2.60 10.24
CA THR A 104 5.55 -1.54 11.21
C THR A 104 4.70 -1.70 12.46
N ASP A 105 5.18 -1.10 13.54
CA ASP A 105 4.38 -0.79 14.72
C ASP A 105 4.06 0.71 14.68
N ALA A 106 2.79 1.04 14.49
CA ALA A 106 2.37 2.43 14.28
C ALA A 106 2.29 3.18 15.62
N HIS A 107 3.03 4.28 15.72
CA HIS A 107 3.01 5.18 16.88
C HIS A 107 2.42 6.52 16.47
N GLU A 108 1.20 6.84 16.95
CA GLU A 108 0.58 8.13 16.72
C GLU A 108 1.19 9.18 17.66
N MET A 109 1.98 10.09 17.11
CA MET A 109 2.66 11.13 17.88
C MET A 109 1.83 12.41 17.96
N LEU A 110 0.94 12.63 17.00
CA LEU A 110 0.01 13.76 16.96
C LEU A 110 -1.27 13.33 16.25
N ALA A 111 -2.39 13.35 16.97
CA ALA A 111 -3.69 13.09 16.37
C ALA A 111 -4.12 14.27 15.50
N GLY A 112 -4.38 14.00 14.23
CA GLY A 112 -4.94 14.96 13.29
C GLY A 112 -6.44 14.72 13.04
N PRO A 113 -7.09 15.56 12.24
CA PRO A 113 -8.45 15.28 11.78
C PRO A 113 -8.47 14.01 10.93
N PRO A 114 -9.58 13.26 10.90
CA PRO A 114 -9.71 12.12 10.01
C PRO A 114 -9.46 12.51 8.55
N PRO A 115 -8.65 11.75 7.78
CA PRO A 115 -8.30 12.09 6.39
C PRO A 115 -9.51 12.37 5.49
N ALA A 116 -10.63 11.68 5.72
CA ALA A 116 -11.86 11.85 4.95
C ALA A 116 -12.55 13.20 5.15
N LYS A 117 -12.20 13.97 6.19
CA LYS A 117 -12.78 15.28 6.50
C LYS A 117 -11.93 16.45 6.01
N ASP A 118 -10.72 16.20 5.53
CA ASP A 118 -9.84 17.22 4.97
C ASP A 118 -9.45 16.87 3.53
N PRO A 119 -10.29 17.25 2.54
CA PRO A 119 -10.02 16.94 1.13
C PRO A 119 -8.79 17.69 0.57
N ALA A 120 -8.30 18.71 1.26
CA ALA A 120 -7.09 19.44 0.87
C ALA A 120 -5.80 18.85 1.48
N GLY A 121 -5.93 17.90 2.42
CA GLY A 121 -4.79 17.24 3.06
C GLY A 121 -4.06 16.29 2.16
N VAL A 122 -2.74 16.22 2.30
CA VAL A 122 -1.89 15.21 1.68
C VAL A 122 -1.12 14.46 2.75
N LYS A 123 -0.91 13.16 2.52
CA LYS A 123 -0.05 12.35 3.38
C LYS A 123 1.36 12.34 2.82
N LEU A 124 2.33 12.67 3.66
CA LEU A 124 3.75 12.52 3.34
C LEU A 124 4.28 11.25 4.03
N VAL A 125 4.80 10.33 3.24
CA VAL A 125 5.46 9.12 3.75
C VAL A 125 6.96 9.25 3.50
N VAL A 126 7.74 9.20 4.58
CA VAL A 126 9.20 9.31 4.53
C VAL A 126 9.80 7.98 4.95
N LEU A 127 10.57 7.35 4.06
CA LEU A 127 11.32 6.14 4.36
C LEU A 127 12.72 6.52 4.85
N LEU A 128 13.02 6.12 6.07
CA LEU A 128 14.31 6.37 6.70
C LEU A 128 15.05 5.05 6.91
N ARG A 129 16.34 5.08 6.66
CA ARG A 129 17.22 3.97 6.98
C ARG A 129 18.06 4.33 8.20
N ARG A 130 18.17 3.37 9.12
CA ARG A 130 19.05 3.54 10.27
C ARG A 130 20.49 3.83 9.81
N LYS A 131 21.12 4.82 10.45
CA LYS A 131 22.54 5.11 10.23
C LYS A 131 23.36 3.89 10.60
N GLU A 132 24.37 3.59 9.80
CA GLU A 132 25.31 2.51 10.06
C GLU A 132 25.99 2.70 11.44
N GLY A 133 26.13 1.64 12.22
CA GLY A 133 26.70 1.68 13.54
C GLY A 133 25.76 2.05 14.69
N LEU A 134 24.49 2.36 14.41
CA LEU A 134 23.47 2.52 15.46
C LEU A 134 22.77 1.19 15.71
N SER A 135 22.63 0.84 17.00
CA SER A 135 21.89 -0.34 17.44
C SER A 135 20.37 -0.11 17.46
#